data_247aaca695de944d763c7b5cec1186b0
#
_entry.id   247aaca695de944d763c7b5cec1186b0
#
_cell.length_a   1.000
_cell.length_b   1.000
_cell.length_c   1.000
_cell.angle_alpha   90.00
_cell.angle_beta   90.00
_cell.angle_gamma   90.00
#
_symmetry.space_group_name_H-M   'P 1'
#
loop_
_entity.id
_entity.type
_entity.pdbx_description
1 polymer ?
#
loop_
_entity_poly.entity_id
_entity_poly.type
_entity_poly.pdbx_seq_one_letter_code
_entity_poly.pdbx_strand_id
1 'polypeptide(L)'
;MRIAQIAPLMEAVPPKLYGGTERIVAYLTDELVAMGHDVSLFASGDSTTKATLEAAYPQALRLDPNIRDHIAPLVTMLETVAQRAREFDVIHLHCDYLGYPVLSRAGAPFLATLHGRLDLPELKLVYRAFADVPVVSISDSQREPLPEAQYIATVYHGLPERLLSLGEGAGGYLAFLGRISPEKAPDRAIRIAARAGIRLKIAAKVDRVDREYFATEIEPLLAQPHVEFIGEIAEHQKSEFLANAAGLLFPIAWREPFGLAMIEAMACGTPVIALRNGSVPEVIDDGITGFIVDDEAGAANAARRLHLLDRTLIRHVFERRFTARRMAEDYTRIYQRLTAGKA
;
A
#
# COMPACT_ATOMS: atom_id res chain seq x y z
N MET A 1 -15.64 -2.73 20.21
CA MET A 1 -16.33 -1.66 19.44
C MET A 1 -16.95 -2.28 18.21
N ARG A 2 -18.06 -1.69 17.75
CA ARG A 2 -18.68 -2.00 16.45
C ARG A 2 -18.07 -1.06 15.41
N ILE A 3 -17.39 -1.62 14.43
CA ILE A 3 -16.56 -0.86 13.48
C ILE A 3 -17.05 -1.16 12.06
N ALA A 4 -17.35 -0.12 11.26
CA ALA A 4 -17.56 -0.27 9.84
C ALA A 4 -16.24 0.04 9.09
N GLN A 5 -15.74 -0.93 8.31
CA GLN A 5 -14.64 -0.74 7.37
C GLN A 5 -15.20 -0.60 5.96
N ILE A 6 -14.92 0.50 5.29
CA ILE A 6 -15.49 0.80 3.96
C ILE A 6 -14.37 0.78 2.93
N ALA A 7 -14.30 -0.32 2.17
CA ALA A 7 -13.29 -0.54 1.14
C ALA A 7 -13.70 0.05 -0.21
N PRO A 8 -12.75 0.40 -1.09
CA PRO A 8 -13.02 0.59 -2.51
C PRO A 8 -13.63 -0.67 -3.12
N LEU A 9 -14.48 -0.50 -4.15
CA LEU A 9 -15.12 -1.62 -4.84
C LEU A 9 -14.36 -2.08 -6.10
N MET A 10 -13.20 -1.49 -6.38
CA MET A 10 -12.45 -1.78 -7.62
C MET A 10 -11.84 -3.18 -7.63
N GLU A 11 -11.39 -3.66 -6.49
CA GLU A 11 -10.87 -5.03 -6.27
C GLU A 11 -11.60 -5.69 -5.10
N ALA A 12 -11.51 -7.02 -5.02
CA ALA A 12 -11.93 -7.76 -3.83
C ALA A 12 -11.02 -7.47 -2.62
N VAL A 13 -11.50 -7.74 -1.42
CA VAL A 13 -10.75 -7.62 -0.16
C VAL A 13 -10.55 -9.02 0.45
N PRO A 14 -9.31 -9.58 0.43
CA PRO A 14 -8.11 -9.08 -0.25
C PRO A 14 -8.19 -9.20 -1.78
N PRO A 15 -7.40 -8.42 -2.53
CA PRO A 15 -7.38 -8.51 -3.99
C PRO A 15 -6.73 -9.83 -4.44
N LYS A 16 -7.22 -10.38 -5.55
CA LYS A 16 -6.67 -11.63 -6.14
C LYS A 16 -5.24 -11.45 -6.65
N LEU A 17 -4.94 -10.27 -7.20
CA LEU A 17 -3.63 -9.92 -7.75
C LEU A 17 -3.19 -8.56 -7.18
N TYR A 18 -3.11 -7.52 -8.04
CA TYR A 18 -2.72 -6.18 -7.64
C TYR A 18 -3.88 -5.44 -6.96
N GLY A 19 -3.58 -4.73 -5.86
CA GLY A 19 -4.54 -3.93 -5.09
C GLY A 19 -3.95 -3.59 -3.73
N GLY A 20 -3.26 -2.44 -3.62
CA GLY A 20 -2.56 -2.06 -2.38
C GLY A 20 -3.51 -1.71 -1.26
N THR A 21 -4.52 -0.88 -1.55
CA THR A 21 -5.49 -0.41 -0.58
C THR A 21 -6.33 -1.55 -0.02
N GLU A 22 -6.92 -2.36 -0.89
CA GLU A 22 -7.80 -3.46 -0.50
C GLU A 22 -7.05 -4.53 0.30
N ARG A 23 -5.76 -4.73 -0.01
CA ARG A 23 -4.89 -5.63 0.77
C ARG A 23 -4.69 -5.11 2.19
N ILE A 24 -4.41 -3.84 2.36
CA ILE A 24 -4.26 -3.22 3.69
C ILE A 24 -5.57 -3.22 4.45
N VAL A 25 -6.69 -2.96 3.79
CA VAL A 25 -8.02 -3.06 4.41
C VAL A 25 -8.29 -4.49 4.90
N ALA A 26 -7.95 -5.52 4.12
CA ALA A 26 -8.09 -6.92 4.55
C ALA A 26 -7.28 -7.20 5.82
N TYR A 27 -6.00 -6.82 5.83
CA TYR A 27 -5.12 -7.07 6.98
C TYR A 27 -5.58 -6.30 8.23
N LEU A 28 -5.98 -5.04 8.07
CA LEU A 28 -6.52 -4.26 9.18
C LEU A 28 -7.81 -4.86 9.73
N THR A 29 -8.74 -5.21 8.85
CA THR A 29 -10.03 -5.80 9.21
C THR A 29 -9.85 -7.10 9.99
N ASP A 30 -9.02 -8.01 9.49
CA ASP A 30 -8.77 -9.30 10.12
C ASP A 30 -8.09 -9.17 11.49
N GLU A 31 -7.17 -8.21 11.66
CA GLU A 31 -6.54 -7.93 12.94
C GLU A 31 -7.52 -7.30 13.94
N LEU A 32 -8.38 -6.38 13.49
CA LEU A 32 -9.41 -5.81 14.36
C LEU A 32 -10.38 -6.88 14.88
N VAL A 33 -10.79 -7.83 14.04
CA VAL A 33 -11.58 -9.00 14.48
C VAL A 33 -10.80 -9.85 15.49
N ALA A 34 -9.51 -10.12 15.22
CA ALA A 34 -8.64 -10.87 16.12
C ALA A 34 -8.43 -10.17 17.48
N MET A 35 -8.57 -8.84 17.52
CA MET A 35 -8.55 -8.03 18.75
C MET A 35 -9.89 -8.03 19.50
N GLY A 36 -10.91 -8.73 19.00
CA GLY A 36 -12.23 -8.84 19.65
C GLY A 36 -13.19 -7.70 19.32
N HIS A 37 -12.95 -6.95 18.25
CA HIS A 37 -13.90 -5.95 17.75
C HIS A 37 -14.99 -6.64 16.90
N ASP A 38 -16.19 -6.08 16.91
CA ASP A 38 -17.29 -6.45 16.01
C ASP A 38 -17.14 -5.59 14.73
N VAL A 39 -16.73 -6.23 13.65
CA VAL A 39 -16.35 -5.52 12.41
C VAL A 39 -17.28 -5.91 11.27
N SER A 40 -17.87 -4.92 10.60
CA SER A 40 -18.55 -5.05 9.31
C SER A 40 -17.67 -4.48 8.20
N LEU A 41 -17.41 -5.28 7.18
CA LEU A 41 -16.66 -4.88 5.99
C LEU A 41 -17.62 -4.64 4.83
N PHE A 42 -17.74 -3.39 4.39
CA PHE A 42 -18.44 -3.01 3.17
C PHE A 42 -17.47 -3.09 2.00
N ALA A 43 -17.69 -4.05 1.12
CA ALA A 43 -16.78 -4.37 0.00
C ALA A 43 -17.55 -5.05 -1.15
N SER A 44 -16.83 -5.50 -2.19
CA SER A 44 -17.40 -6.36 -3.23
C SER A 44 -17.73 -7.75 -2.68
N GLY A 45 -18.76 -8.40 -3.24
CA GLY A 45 -19.29 -9.67 -2.76
C GLY A 45 -18.39 -10.88 -2.98
N ASP A 46 -17.35 -10.76 -3.82
CA ASP A 46 -16.30 -11.75 -4.02
C ASP A 46 -15.11 -11.59 -3.04
N SER A 47 -15.25 -10.69 -2.06
CA SER A 47 -14.29 -10.51 -0.96
C SER A 47 -14.36 -11.65 0.05
N THR A 48 -13.24 -11.90 0.75
CA THR A 48 -13.14 -12.89 1.84
C THR A 48 -12.56 -12.23 3.08
N THR A 49 -13.23 -12.38 4.24
CA THR A 49 -12.84 -11.71 5.48
C THR A 49 -13.29 -12.50 6.70
N LYS A 50 -12.66 -12.26 7.84
CA LYS A 50 -13.12 -12.76 9.16
C LYS A 50 -14.22 -11.90 9.78
N ALA A 51 -14.45 -10.70 9.22
CA ALA A 51 -15.52 -9.80 9.63
C ALA A 51 -16.86 -10.19 8.99
N THR A 52 -17.95 -9.51 9.37
CA THR A 52 -19.21 -9.61 8.65
C THR A 52 -19.08 -8.89 7.31
N LEU A 53 -19.20 -9.63 6.19
CA LEU A 53 -19.17 -9.05 4.86
C LEU A 53 -20.52 -8.43 4.50
N GLU A 54 -20.51 -7.14 4.21
CA GLU A 54 -21.65 -6.39 3.66
C GLU A 54 -21.36 -6.16 2.17
N ALA A 55 -21.88 -7.06 1.33
CA ALA A 55 -21.64 -7.05 -0.11
C ALA A 55 -22.38 -5.89 -0.79
N ALA A 56 -21.66 -4.84 -1.16
CA ALA A 56 -22.22 -3.65 -1.80
C ALA A 56 -22.45 -3.83 -3.33
N TYR A 57 -21.70 -4.74 -3.94
CA TYR A 57 -21.82 -5.13 -5.35
C TYR A 57 -21.36 -6.59 -5.49
N PRO A 58 -21.93 -7.39 -6.42
CA PRO A 58 -21.67 -8.83 -6.47
C PRO A 58 -20.20 -9.25 -6.59
N GLN A 59 -19.38 -8.47 -7.30
CA GLN A 59 -17.94 -8.75 -7.52
C GLN A 59 -17.16 -7.47 -7.68
N ALA A 60 -15.83 -7.56 -7.64
CA ALA A 60 -14.92 -6.44 -7.88
C ALA A 60 -15.20 -5.77 -9.23
N LEU A 61 -15.39 -4.43 -9.22
CA LEU A 61 -15.83 -3.67 -10.40
C LEU A 61 -14.86 -3.79 -11.58
N ARG A 62 -13.54 -3.91 -11.29
CA ARG A 62 -12.53 -4.10 -12.35
C ARG A 62 -12.68 -5.43 -13.08
N LEU A 63 -13.28 -6.43 -12.43
CA LEU A 63 -13.47 -7.77 -12.99
C LEU A 63 -14.85 -7.94 -13.65
N ASP A 64 -15.72 -6.96 -13.56
CA ASP A 64 -17.04 -7.01 -14.20
C ASP A 64 -16.99 -6.40 -15.61
N PRO A 65 -17.04 -7.22 -16.68
CA PRO A 65 -17.02 -6.72 -18.06
C PRO A 65 -18.27 -5.94 -18.45
N ASN A 66 -19.35 -6.04 -17.66
CA ASN A 66 -20.65 -5.41 -17.95
C ASN A 66 -20.81 -4.05 -17.25
N ILE A 67 -19.95 -3.72 -16.26
CA ILE A 67 -20.04 -2.45 -15.55
C ILE A 67 -19.67 -1.28 -16.48
N ARG A 68 -20.54 -0.27 -16.51
CA ARG A 68 -20.32 0.95 -17.30
C ARG A 68 -20.08 2.18 -16.42
N ASP A 69 -20.68 2.20 -15.25
CA ASP A 69 -20.53 3.27 -14.27
C ASP A 69 -20.02 2.70 -12.95
N HIS A 70 -18.74 2.93 -12.67
CA HIS A 70 -18.06 2.47 -11.45
C HIS A 70 -18.43 3.30 -10.22
N ILE A 71 -19.03 4.47 -10.40
CA ILE A 71 -19.39 5.39 -9.30
C ILE A 71 -20.71 5.01 -8.67
N ALA A 72 -21.70 4.57 -9.47
CA ALA A 72 -23.03 4.27 -8.97
C ALA A 72 -23.05 3.22 -7.84
N PRO A 73 -22.38 2.06 -7.92
CA PRO A 73 -22.31 1.11 -6.80
C PRO A 73 -21.65 1.71 -5.56
N LEU A 74 -20.61 2.53 -5.74
CA LEU A 74 -19.90 3.17 -4.62
C LEU A 74 -20.79 4.19 -3.90
N VAL A 75 -21.51 5.03 -4.63
CA VAL A 75 -22.46 5.98 -4.05
C VAL A 75 -23.56 5.24 -3.28
N THR A 76 -24.11 4.15 -3.85
CA THR A 76 -25.12 3.32 -3.18
C THR A 76 -24.60 2.70 -1.89
N MET A 77 -23.36 2.18 -1.89
CA MET A 77 -22.72 1.66 -0.69
C MET A 77 -22.57 2.73 0.39
N LEU A 78 -22.08 3.90 0.02
CA LEU A 78 -21.87 5.01 0.97
C LEU A 78 -23.19 5.49 1.58
N GLU A 79 -24.27 5.56 0.80
CA GLU A 79 -25.61 5.87 1.31
C GLU A 79 -26.12 4.79 2.28
N THR A 80 -25.92 3.50 1.94
CA THR A 80 -26.30 2.39 2.83
C THR A 80 -25.59 2.48 4.18
N VAL A 81 -24.29 2.79 4.15
CA VAL A 81 -23.51 3.00 5.39
C VAL A 81 -24.03 4.17 6.19
N ALA A 82 -24.37 5.29 5.53
CA ALA A 82 -24.88 6.48 6.21
C ALA A 82 -26.23 6.23 6.88
N GLN A 83 -27.13 5.49 6.23
CA GLN A 83 -28.43 5.10 6.81
C GLN A 83 -28.26 4.21 8.05
N ARG A 84 -27.23 3.38 8.08
CA ARG A 84 -26.91 2.47 9.17
C ARG A 84 -25.86 3.02 10.15
N ALA A 85 -25.46 4.27 10.03
CA ALA A 85 -24.34 4.85 10.75
C ALA A 85 -24.44 4.69 12.28
N ARG A 86 -25.67 4.71 12.85
CA ARG A 86 -25.92 4.53 14.29
C ARG A 86 -25.69 3.11 14.81
N GLU A 87 -25.54 2.14 13.92
CA GLU A 87 -25.19 0.77 14.29
C GLU A 87 -23.70 0.66 14.70
N PHE A 88 -22.87 1.62 14.30
CA PHE A 88 -21.42 1.59 14.48
C PHE A 88 -20.96 2.62 15.51
N ASP A 89 -19.97 2.25 16.28
CA ASP A 89 -19.28 3.17 17.20
C ASP A 89 -18.32 4.08 16.40
N VAL A 90 -17.73 3.55 15.30
CA VAL A 90 -16.87 4.30 14.38
C VAL A 90 -16.99 3.75 12.97
N ILE A 91 -16.89 4.64 11.97
CA ILE A 91 -16.85 4.32 10.55
C ILE A 91 -15.46 4.68 10.03
N HIS A 92 -14.77 3.75 9.39
CA HIS A 92 -13.46 3.96 8.79
C HIS A 92 -13.53 3.87 7.27
N LEU A 93 -13.33 4.99 6.59
CA LEU A 93 -13.41 5.13 5.15
C LEU A 93 -12.02 4.96 4.50
N HIS A 94 -11.96 4.10 3.47
CA HIS A 94 -10.77 3.88 2.64
C HIS A 94 -10.98 4.27 1.17
N CYS A 95 -12.09 4.99 0.88
CA CYS A 95 -12.48 5.44 -0.45
C CYS A 95 -12.19 6.92 -0.66
N ASP A 96 -11.06 7.41 -0.18
CA ASP A 96 -10.67 8.82 -0.22
C ASP A 96 -11.81 9.74 0.28
N TYR A 97 -12.11 10.82 -0.45
CA TYR A 97 -13.10 11.84 -0.07
C TYR A 97 -14.54 11.52 -0.53
N LEU A 98 -14.79 10.42 -1.24
CA LEU A 98 -16.10 10.16 -1.86
C LEU A 98 -17.23 10.01 -0.84
N GLY A 99 -16.93 9.54 0.37
CA GLY A 99 -17.88 9.40 1.45
C GLY A 99 -18.13 10.67 2.28
N TYR A 100 -17.30 11.72 2.15
CA TYR A 100 -17.39 12.90 3.02
C TYR A 100 -18.77 13.57 2.99
N PRO A 101 -19.39 13.83 1.81
CA PRO A 101 -20.67 14.51 1.76
C PRO A 101 -21.79 13.82 2.53
N VAL A 102 -21.82 12.48 2.55
CA VAL A 102 -22.87 11.74 3.22
C VAL A 102 -22.52 11.43 4.68
N LEU A 103 -21.29 10.99 4.97
CA LEU A 103 -20.87 10.60 6.31
C LEU A 103 -20.77 11.78 7.27
N SER A 104 -20.41 12.98 6.81
CA SER A 104 -20.40 14.20 7.63
C SER A 104 -21.79 14.54 8.20
N ARG A 105 -22.86 14.02 7.64
CA ARG A 105 -24.25 14.24 8.06
C ARG A 105 -24.88 13.02 8.73
N ALA A 106 -24.19 11.87 8.73
CA ALA A 106 -24.76 10.61 9.21
C ALA A 106 -24.83 10.49 10.75
N GLY A 107 -24.18 11.40 11.51
CA GLY A 107 -24.27 11.49 12.97
C GLY A 107 -23.46 10.44 13.75
N ALA A 108 -22.63 9.63 13.07
CA ALA A 108 -21.65 8.73 13.69
C ALA A 108 -20.22 9.29 13.56
N PRO A 109 -19.30 8.98 14.48
CA PRO A 109 -17.88 9.27 14.28
C PRO A 109 -17.37 8.55 13.04
N PHE A 110 -16.65 9.27 12.18
CA PHE A 110 -15.92 8.64 11.10
C PHE A 110 -14.55 9.27 10.91
N LEU A 111 -13.67 8.54 10.26
CA LEU A 111 -12.37 9.02 9.79
C LEU A 111 -12.10 8.43 8.41
N ALA A 112 -11.17 9.02 7.68
CA ALA A 112 -10.69 8.48 6.42
C ALA A 112 -9.18 8.22 6.46
N THR A 113 -8.74 7.07 5.94
CA THR A 113 -7.33 6.85 5.62
C THR A 113 -7.07 7.18 4.16
N LEU A 114 -6.08 8.04 3.92
CA LEU A 114 -5.67 8.46 2.59
C LEU A 114 -4.59 7.50 2.08
N HIS A 115 -4.91 6.70 1.04
CA HIS A 115 -3.99 5.68 0.53
C HIS A 115 -3.17 6.14 -0.69
N GLY A 116 -3.66 7.15 -1.41
CA GLY A 116 -3.12 7.60 -2.68
C GLY A 116 -2.23 8.83 -2.59
N ARG A 117 -1.93 9.36 -3.76
CA ARG A 117 -1.22 10.63 -3.93
C ARG A 117 -2.10 11.81 -3.52
N LEU A 118 -1.50 12.83 -2.92
CA LEU A 118 -2.20 14.03 -2.44
C LEU A 118 -1.72 15.32 -3.11
N ASP A 119 -0.92 15.21 -4.15
CA ASP A 119 -0.31 16.34 -4.87
C ASP A 119 -1.13 16.84 -6.07
N LEU A 120 -2.38 16.37 -6.23
CA LEU A 120 -3.29 16.86 -7.25
C LEU A 120 -3.91 18.20 -6.81
N PRO A 121 -3.85 19.25 -7.62
CA PRO A 121 -4.34 20.59 -7.24
C PRO A 121 -5.81 20.63 -6.83
N GLU A 122 -6.64 19.79 -7.45
CA GLU A 122 -8.09 19.72 -7.20
C GLU A 122 -8.43 19.24 -5.79
N LEU A 123 -7.56 18.45 -5.17
CA LEU A 123 -7.78 17.94 -3.82
C LEU A 123 -7.89 19.07 -2.79
N LYS A 124 -7.18 20.17 -2.98
CA LYS A 124 -7.26 21.33 -2.08
C LYS A 124 -8.67 21.88 -1.96
N LEU A 125 -9.46 21.84 -3.04
CA LEU A 125 -10.86 22.28 -3.01
C LEU A 125 -11.71 21.39 -2.10
N VAL A 126 -11.53 20.08 -2.20
CA VAL A 126 -12.26 19.08 -1.40
C VAL A 126 -11.91 19.24 0.08
N TYR A 127 -10.61 19.24 0.41
CA TYR A 127 -10.16 19.27 1.81
C TYR A 127 -10.39 20.61 2.51
N ARG A 128 -10.52 21.71 1.76
CA ARG A 128 -11.03 22.98 2.31
C ARG A 128 -12.52 22.95 2.56
N ALA A 129 -13.30 22.32 1.67
CA ALA A 129 -14.75 22.19 1.85
C ALA A 129 -15.13 21.25 3.00
N PHE A 130 -14.27 20.28 3.31
CA PHE A 130 -14.44 19.28 4.37
C PHE A 130 -13.28 19.37 5.40
N ALA A 131 -12.94 20.59 5.81
CA ALA A 131 -11.80 20.85 6.69
C ALA A 131 -11.89 20.18 8.07
N ASP A 132 -13.10 19.85 8.52
CA ASP A 132 -13.35 19.21 9.83
C ASP A 132 -13.33 17.68 9.77
N VAL A 133 -13.14 17.08 8.58
CA VAL A 133 -13.10 15.62 8.44
C VAL A 133 -11.74 15.09 8.92
N PRO A 134 -11.73 14.25 9.98
CA PRO A 134 -10.50 13.68 10.48
C PRO A 134 -9.91 12.67 9.49
N VAL A 135 -8.67 12.90 9.10
CA VAL A 135 -7.95 12.02 8.17
C VAL A 135 -6.68 11.45 8.80
N VAL A 136 -6.32 10.24 8.34
CA VAL A 136 -5.08 9.57 8.71
C VAL A 136 -4.23 9.43 7.46
N SER A 137 -2.99 9.91 7.52
CA SER A 137 -2.00 9.68 6.47
C SER A 137 -1.25 8.37 6.70
N ILE A 138 -0.63 7.85 5.65
CA ILE A 138 0.16 6.62 5.69
C ILE A 138 1.67 6.86 5.74
N SER A 139 2.08 8.12 5.65
CA SER A 139 3.42 8.65 5.95
C SER A 139 3.33 10.13 6.27
N ASP A 140 4.34 10.71 6.86
CA ASP A 140 4.39 12.15 7.10
C ASP A 140 4.69 12.89 5.80
N SER A 141 5.52 12.33 4.92
CA SER A 141 5.77 12.86 3.59
C SER A 141 4.49 12.96 2.73
N GLN A 142 3.54 12.05 2.90
CA GLN A 142 2.28 12.10 2.16
C GLN A 142 1.49 13.38 2.44
N ARG A 143 1.60 13.96 3.64
CA ARG A 143 0.84 15.16 4.05
C ARG A 143 1.31 16.45 3.38
N GLU A 144 2.60 16.53 3.03
CA GLU A 144 3.24 17.78 2.62
C GLU A 144 2.54 18.52 1.46
N PRO A 145 2.03 17.82 0.41
CA PRO A 145 1.35 18.52 -0.69
C PRO A 145 -0.05 19.04 -0.34
N LEU A 146 -0.66 18.52 0.75
CA LEU A 146 -2.04 18.82 1.11
C LEU A 146 -2.18 19.20 2.60
N PRO A 147 -1.57 20.31 3.04
CA PRO A 147 -1.61 20.72 4.44
C PRO A 147 -3.01 21.18 4.89
N GLU A 148 -3.96 21.37 3.99
CA GLU A 148 -5.34 21.78 4.26
C GLU A 148 -6.18 20.67 4.94
N ALA A 149 -5.77 19.40 4.86
CA ALA A 149 -6.52 18.30 5.46
C ALA A 149 -6.32 18.23 6.99
N GLN A 150 -7.35 17.79 7.72
CA GLN A 150 -7.31 17.63 9.18
C GLN A 150 -6.64 16.30 9.56
N TYR A 151 -5.32 16.26 9.52
CA TYR A 151 -4.57 15.08 9.94
C TYR A 151 -4.61 14.88 11.45
N ILE A 152 -5.22 13.78 11.89
CA ILE A 152 -5.28 13.41 13.31
C ILE A 152 -4.20 12.41 13.72
N ALA A 153 -3.59 11.71 12.78
CA ALA A 153 -2.48 10.78 12.97
C ALA A 153 -1.77 10.45 11.65
N THR A 154 -0.56 9.88 11.74
CA THR A 154 0.06 9.06 10.71
C THR A 154 0.05 7.60 11.18
N VAL A 155 -0.46 6.69 10.36
CA VAL A 155 -0.40 5.25 10.64
C VAL A 155 0.26 4.54 9.45
N TYR A 156 1.49 4.10 9.65
CA TYR A 156 2.19 3.31 8.64
C TYR A 156 1.46 2.02 8.35
N HIS A 157 1.45 1.59 7.11
CA HIS A 157 0.90 0.29 6.73
C HIS A 157 1.63 -0.87 7.43
N GLY A 158 0.95 -1.99 7.53
CA GLY A 158 1.48 -3.19 8.12
C GLY A 158 1.03 -4.44 7.38
N LEU A 159 1.86 -5.48 7.42
CA LEU A 159 1.57 -6.79 6.85
C LEU A 159 1.40 -7.83 7.97
N PRO A 160 0.63 -8.91 7.76
CA PRO A 160 0.62 -10.03 8.69
C PRO A 160 2.05 -10.55 8.90
N GLU A 161 2.43 -10.73 10.15
CA GLU A 161 3.82 -11.07 10.52
C GLU A 161 4.33 -12.33 9.81
N ARG A 162 3.44 -13.30 9.58
CA ARG A 162 3.77 -14.61 8.98
C ARG A 162 3.44 -14.69 7.49
N LEU A 163 3.10 -13.56 6.84
CA LEU A 163 2.75 -13.55 5.42
C LEU A 163 3.94 -13.92 4.53
N LEU A 164 5.12 -13.41 4.89
CA LEU A 164 6.35 -13.59 4.14
C LEU A 164 7.44 -14.15 5.07
N SER A 165 8.28 -15.03 4.53
CA SER A 165 9.30 -15.75 5.27
C SER A 165 10.67 -15.09 5.13
N LEU A 166 11.45 -15.09 6.21
CA LEU A 166 12.86 -14.71 6.19
C LEU A 166 13.62 -15.59 5.19
N GLY A 167 14.49 -14.99 4.38
CA GLY A 167 15.30 -15.70 3.40
C GLY A 167 16.77 -15.33 3.45
N GLU A 168 17.58 -16.11 2.73
CA GLU A 168 19.07 -15.99 2.75
C GLU A 168 19.62 -15.07 1.65
N GLY A 169 18.80 -14.70 0.64
CA GLY A 169 19.25 -13.88 -0.49
C GLY A 169 20.18 -14.59 -1.46
N ALA A 170 20.15 -15.92 -1.49
CA ALA A 170 21.10 -16.74 -2.23
C ALA A 170 20.84 -16.81 -3.75
N GLY A 171 19.78 -16.19 -4.26
CA GLY A 171 19.40 -16.26 -5.68
C GLY A 171 20.32 -15.49 -6.63
N GLY A 172 21.16 -14.60 -6.12
CA GLY A 172 22.15 -13.86 -6.92
C GLY A 172 21.52 -12.86 -7.90
N TYR A 173 20.36 -12.26 -7.53
CA TYR A 173 19.68 -11.24 -8.33
C TYR A 173 19.17 -10.10 -7.45
N LEU A 174 19.01 -8.93 -8.07
CA LEU A 174 18.22 -7.83 -7.52
C LEU A 174 16.75 -8.01 -7.94
N ALA A 175 15.82 -7.70 -7.06
CA ALA A 175 14.39 -7.75 -7.34
C ALA A 175 13.85 -6.36 -7.67
N PHE A 176 12.91 -6.28 -8.60
CA PHE A 176 11.98 -5.18 -8.77
C PHE A 176 10.57 -5.72 -8.62
N LEU A 177 9.77 -5.13 -7.73
CA LEU A 177 8.40 -5.55 -7.45
C LEU A 177 7.45 -4.36 -7.54
N GLY A 178 6.44 -4.41 -8.43
CA GLY A 178 5.49 -3.32 -8.54
C GLY A 178 4.65 -3.31 -9.79
N ARG A 179 4.39 -2.11 -10.30
CA ARG A 179 3.74 -1.85 -11.58
C ARG A 179 4.77 -1.30 -12.57
N ILE A 180 4.64 -1.65 -13.83
CA ILE A 180 5.37 -0.97 -14.90
C ILE A 180 4.72 0.38 -15.10
N SER A 181 5.35 1.43 -14.63
CA SER A 181 4.91 2.82 -14.83
C SER A 181 6.08 3.78 -14.68
N PRO A 182 6.00 4.98 -15.27
CA PRO A 182 7.07 6.00 -15.15
C PRO A 182 7.40 6.34 -13.70
N GLU A 183 6.42 6.36 -12.80
CA GLU A 183 6.61 6.67 -11.39
C GLU A 183 7.44 5.62 -10.66
N LYS A 184 7.28 4.34 -11.03
CA LYS A 184 8.03 3.22 -10.43
C LYS A 184 9.40 3.03 -11.07
N ALA A 185 9.63 3.61 -12.27
CA ALA A 185 10.90 3.68 -12.98
C ALA A 185 11.65 2.34 -13.13
N PRO A 186 11.04 1.28 -13.70
CA PRO A 186 11.71 0.01 -13.95
C PRO A 186 12.91 0.14 -14.89
N ASP A 187 12.93 1.12 -15.80
CA ASP A 187 14.06 1.49 -16.63
C ASP A 187 15.32 1.84 -15.80
N ARG A 188 15.14 2.60 -14.71
CA ARG A 188 16.24 2.89 -13.76
C ARG A 188 16.72 1.61 -13.07
N ALA A 189 15.81 0.71 -12.65
CA ALA A 189 16.20 -0.56 -12.06
C ALA A 189 17.09 -1.38 -13.01
N ILE A 190 16.74 -1.42 -14.29
CA ILE A 190 17.52 -2.11 -15.32
C ILE A 190 18.93 -1.50 -15.45
N ARG A 191 19.03 -0.16 -15.54
CA ARG A 191 20.32 0.53 -15.64
C ARG A 191 21.17 0.37 -14.38
N ILE A 192 20.57 0.40 -13.19
CA ILE A 192 21.26 0.19 -11.90
C ILE A 192 21.84 -1.22 -11.86
N ALA A 193 21.07 -2.24 -12.20
CA ALA A 193 21.49 -3.62 -12.19
C ALA A 193 22.63 -3.87 -13.19
N ALA A 194 22.56 -3.29 -14.40
CA ALA A 194 23.65 -3.33 -15.38
C ALA A 194 24.96 -2.74 -14.83
N ARG A 195 24.89 -1.54 -14.23
CA ARG A 195 26.05 -0.86 -13.63
C ARG A 195 26.62 -1.62 -12.43
N ALA A 196 25.75 -2.31 -11.67
CA ALA A 196 26.18 -3.13 -10.54
C ALA A 196 26.81 -4.46 -10.99
N GLY A 197 26.54 -4.92 -12.21
CA GLY A 197 26.95 -6.24 -12.71
C GLY A 197 26.16 -7.38 -12.06
N ILE A 198 24.91 -7.14 -11.65
CA ILE A 198 24.06 -8.10 -10.95
C ILE A 198 22.79 -8.34 -11.80
N ARG A 199 22.32 -9.58 -11.88
CA ARG A 199 21.06 -9.89 -12.55
C ARG A 199 19.88 -9.17 -11.92
N LEU A 200 18.87 -8.81 -12.70
CA LEU A 200 17.61 -8.20 -12.27
C LEU A 200 16.44 -9.11 -12.63
N LYS A 201 15.61 -9.42 -11.65
CA LYS A 201 14.30 -10.04 -11.88
C LYS A 201 13.21 -8.99 -11.65
N ILE A 202 12.33 -8.84 -12.63
CA ILE A 202 11.23 -7.88 -12.60
C ILE A 202 9.92 -8.63 -12.45
N ALA A 203 9.28 -8.53 -11.28
CA ALA A 203 7.92 -8.99 -11.03
C ALA A 203 6.99 -7.79 -11.09
N ALA A 204 6.28 -7.59 -12.19
CA ALA A 204 5.51 -6.38 -12.39
C ALA A 204 4.31 -6.57 -13.31
N LYS A 205 3.22 -5.88 -12.94
CA LYS A 205 2.02 -5.75 -13.76
C LYS A 205 2.20 -4.63 -14.77
N VAL A 206 1.68 -4.85 -15.99
CA VAL A 206 1.51 -3.81 -17.01
C VAL A 206 0.04 -3.42 -17.05
N ASP A 207 -0.31 -2.26 -16.49
CA ASP A 207 -1.67 -1.76 -16.56
C ASP A 207 -2.02 -1.24 -17.95
N ARG A 208 -3.32 -1.19 -18.27
CA ARG A 208 -3.80 -0.74 -19.58
C ARG A 208 -3.32 0.68 -19.93
N VAL A 209 -3.24 1.54 -18.93
CA VAL A 209 -2.81 2.95 -19.10
C VAL A 209 -1.31 3.07 -19.33
N ASP A 210 -0.51 2.09 -18.93
CA ASP A 210 0.95 2.10 -19.02
C ASP A 210 1.49 1.27 -20.21
N ARG A 211 0.61 0.75 -21.09
CA ARG A 211 1.02 -0.10 -22.21
C ARG A 211 1.94 0.59 -23.21
N GLU A 212 1.69 1.85 -23.50
CA GLU A 212 2.55 2.64 -24.39
C GLU A 212 3.94 2.80 -23.79
N TYR A 213 4.03 3.22 -22.52
CA TYR A 213 5.30 3.31 -21.80
C TYR A 213 6.03 1.95 -21.76
N PHE A 214 5.31 0.86 -21.52
CA PHE A 214 5.90 -0.48 -21.56
C PHE A 214 6.52 -0.77 -22.93
N ALA A 215 5.75 -0.60 -24.02
CA ALA A 215 6.18 -0.95 -25.36
C ALA A 215 7.34 -0.07 -25.88
N THR A 216 7.34 1.23 -25.52
CA THR A 216 8.36 2.17 -26.04
C THR A 216 9.63 2.24 -25.19
N GLU A 217 9.49 2.17 -23.87
CA GLU A 217 10.61 2.43 -22.95
C GLU A 217 11.15 1.16 -22.27
N ILE A 218 10.28 0.18 -21.96
CA ILE A 218 10.67 -0.97 -21.13
C ILE A 218 10.97 -2.20 -21.97
N GLU A 219 10.08 -2.57 -22.89
CA GLU A 219 10.21 -3.79 -23.68
C GLU A 219 11.55 -3.89 -24.43
N PRO A 220 12.09 -2.81 -25.03
CA PRO A 220 13.43 -2.85 -25.65
C PRO A 220 14.56 -3.14 -24.64
N LEU A 221 14.39 -2.74 -23.38
CA LEU A 221 15.38 -2.98 -22.33
C LEU A 221 15.36 -4.40 -21.78
N LEU A 222 14.23 -5.11 -21.92
CA LEU A 222 14.09 -6.50 -21.44
C LEU A 222 14.96 -7.49 -22.23
N ALA A 223 15.41 -7.14 -23.43
CA ALA A 223 16.31 -7.97 -24.22
C ALA A 223 17.75 -8.04 -23.67
N GLN A 224 18.08 -7.26 -22.65
CA GLN A 224 19.42 -7.27 -22.04
C GLN A 224 19.66 -8.56 -21.25
N PRO A 225 20.84 -9.19 -21.33
CA PRO A 225 21.10 -10.54 -20.80
C PRO A 225 21.04 -10.64 -19.27
N HIS A 226 21.09 -9.51 -18.56
CA HIS A 226 21.01 -9.46 -17.10
C HIS A 226 19.57 -9.25 -16.59
N VAL A 227 18.57 -9.13 -17.48
CA VAL A 227 17.16 -8.83 -17.12
C VAL A 227 16.30 -10.06 -17.34
N GLU A 228 15.49 -10.40 -16.34
CA GLU A 228 14.45 -11.42 -16.41
C GLU A 228 13.10 -10.77 -16.02
N PHE A 229 12.20 -10.64 -16.99
CA PHE A 229 10.82 -10.18 -16.75
C PHE A 229 9.92 -11.38 -16.52
N ILE A 230 9.39 -11.53 -15.30
CA ILE A 230 8.55 -12.67 -14.91
C ILE A 230 7.06 -12.36 -14.92
N GLY A 231 6.68 -11.12 -15.26
CA GLY A 231 5.29 -10.68 -15.26
C GLY A 231 4.72 -10.43 -13.86
N GLU A 232 3.41 -10.43 -13.74
CA GLU A 232 2.72 -10.25 -12.45
C GLU A 232 2.78 -11.54 -11.64
N ILE A 233 3.12 -11.44 -10.34
CA ILE A 233 3.15 -12.58 -9.41
C ILE A 233 2.04 -12.47 -8.37
N ALA A 234 1.49 -13.61 -7.98
CA ALA A 234 0.50 -13.71 -6.91
C ALA A 234 1.15 -13.58 -5.52
N GLU A 235 0.33 -13.30 -4.50
CA GLU A 235 0.80 -13.07 -3.13
C GLU A 235 1.70 -14.19 -2.60
N HIS A 236 1.32 -15.46 -2.82
CA HIS A 236 2.07 -16.63 -2.35
C HIS A 236 3.45 -16.78 -3.00
N GLN A 237 3.68 -16.20 -4.17
CA GLN A 237 4.96 -16.24 -4.89
C GLN A 237 5.94 -15.16 -4.42
N LYS A 238 5.44 -14.10 -3.77
CA LYS A 238 6.27 -12.98 -3.30
C LYS A 238 7.31 -13.42 -2.27
N SER A 239 6.94 -14.35 -1.38
CA SER A 239 7.85 -14.82 -0.35
C SER A 239 9.12 -15.41 -0.97
N GLU A 240 8.98 -16.34 -1.90
CA GLU A 240 10.11 -16.95 -2.59
C GLU A 240 10.91 -15.91 -3.41
N PHE A 241 10.19 -15.05 -4.16
CA PHE A 241 10.79 -14.03 -5.00
C PHE A 241 11.64 -13.02 -4.20
N LEU A 242 11.15 -12.52 -3.07
CA LEU A 242 11.86 -11.56 -2.26
C LEU A 242 12.91 -12.21 -1.36
N ALA A 243 12.60 -13.35 -0.75
CA ALA A 243 13.50 -14.03 0.18
C ALA A 243 14.82 -14.47 -0.47
N ASN A 244 14.78 -14.86 -1.75
CA ASN A 244 15.95 -15.24 -2.53
C ASN A 244 16.70 -14.03 -3.15
N ALA A 245 16.10 -12.85 -3.21
CA ALA A 245 16.76 -11.67 -3.77
C ALA A 245 17.91 -11.18 -2.88
N ALA A 246 19.01 -10.77 -3.49
CA ALA A 246 20.12 -10.10 -2.78
C ALA A 246 19.66 -8.73 -2.23
N GLY A 247 18.73 -8.07 -2.90
CA GLY A 247 18.10 -6.82 -2.47
C GLY A 247 16.94 -6.42 -3.39
N LEU A 248 16.08 -5.54 -2.88
CA LEU A 248 15.01 -4.90 -3.67
C LEU A 248 15.53 -3.57 -4.21
N LEU A 249 15.37 -3.31 -5.52
CA LEU A 249 15.51 -1.99 -6.12
C LEU A 249 14.18 -1.24 -6.05
N PHE A 250 14.20 -0.06 -5.47
CA PHE A 250 13.06 0.84 -5.34
C PHE A 250 13.42 2.24 -5.91
N PRO A 251 13.62 2.35 -7.26
CA PRO A 251 14.19 3.53 -7.91
C PRO A 251 13.15 4.58 -8.27
N ILE A 252 12.14 4.75 -7.43
CA ILE A 252 10.97 5.60 -7.68
C ILE A 252 11.31 7.00 -8.17
N ALA A 253 10.49 7.51 -9.10
CA ALA A 253 10.65 8.85 -9.70
C ALA A 253 9.63 9.87 -9.20
N TRP A 254 8.81 9.52 -8.21
CA TRP A 254 7.74 10.36 -7.66
C TRP A 254 7.72 10.33 -6.13
N ARG A 255 6.92 11.20 -5.52
CA ARG A 255 6.68 11.20 -4.08
C ARG A 255 5.79 10.01 -3.70
N GLU A 256 6.42 8.87 -3.42
CA GLU A 256 5.71 7.66 -3.02
C GLU A 256 5.00 7.86 -1.68
N PRO A 257 3.68 7.61 -1.58
CA PRO A 257 2.95 7.78 -0.32
C PRO A 257 3.41 6.85 0.79
N PHE A 258 3.75 5.58 0.46
CA PHE A 258 4.26 4.62 1.46
C PHE A 258 5.24 3.58 0.88
N GLY A 259 4.86 2.85 -0.18
CA GLY A 259 5.72 1.86 -0.82
C GLY A 259 5.70 0.48 -0.14
N LEU A 260 4.61 -0.25 -0.25
CA LEU A 260 4.43 -1.60 0.34
C LEU A 260 5.56 -2.56 -0.02
N ALA A 261 6.12 -2.49 -1.24
CA ALA A 261 7.22 -3.36 -1.66
C ALA A 261 8.45 -3.26 -0.74
N MET A 262 8.70 -2.09 -0.11
CA MET A 262 9.80 -1.93 0.84
C MET A 262 9.58 -2.79 2.08
N ILE A 263 8.39 -2.74 2.69
CA ILE A 263 8.10 -3.53 3.89
C ILE A 263 7.88 -5.02 3.57
N GLU A 264 7.45 -5.36 2.35
CA GLU A 264 7.41 -6.75 1.85
C GLU A 264 8.84 -7.33 1.76
N ALA A 265 9.80 -6.56 1.23
CA ALA A 265 11.20 -6.96 1.22
C ALA A 265 11.76 -7.10 2.65
N MET A 266 11.50 -6.11 3.52
CA MET A 266 11.96 -6.16 4.92
C MET A 266 11.37 -7.35 5.69
N ALA A 267 10.13 -7.75 5.39
CA ALA A 267 9.51 -8.95 5.96
C ALA A 267 10.26 -10.24 5.56
N CYS A 268 10.92 -10.24 4.40
CA CYS A 268 11.81 -11.32 3.98
C CYS A 268 13.26 -11.13 4.46
N GLY A 269 13.56 -10.13 5.26
CA GLY A 269 14.94 -9.75 5.61
C GLY A 269 15.73 -9.23 4.42
N THR A 270 15.07 -8.89 3.33
CA THR A 270 15.72 -8.43 2.09
C THR A 270 15.99 -6.94 2.16
N PRO A 271 17.24 -6.51 2.06
CA PRO A 271 17.60 -5.10 2.10
C PRO A 271 17.04 -4.34 0.89
N VAL A 272 16.72 -3.06 1.08
CA VAL A 272 16.16 -2.20 0.06
C VAL A 272 17.18 -1.16 -0.40
N ILE A 273 17.32 -0.96 -1.70
CA ILE A 273 18.03 0.19 -2.28
C ILE A 273 16.97 1.12 -2.85
N ALA A 274 16.82 2.30 -2.28
CA ALA A 274 15.78 3.23 -2.67
C ALA A 274 16.34 4.61 -3.01
N LEU A 275 15.77 5.25 -4.04
CA LEU A 275 16.01 6.68 -4.29
C LEU A 275 15.25 7.50 -3.24
N ARG A 276 15.88 8.58 -2.77
CA ARG A 276 15.33 9.49 -1.74
C ARG A 276 14.12 10.25 -2.25
N ASN A 277 12.93 9.64 -2.14
CA ASN A 277 11.68 10.24 -2.54
C ASN A 277 10.52 9.81 -1.62
N GLY A 278 9.60 10.74 -1.35
CA GLY A 278 8.39 10.46 -0.58
C GLY A 278 8.69 9.84 0.78
N SER A 279 8.03 8.74 1.08
CA SER A 279 8.13 8.01 2.36
C SER A 279 9.42 7.21 2.57
N VAL A 280 10.32 7.14 1.59
CA VAL A 280 11.54 6.31 1.70
C VAL A 280 12.34 6.58 2.98
N PRO A 281 12.61 7.85 3.39
CA PRO A 281 13.35 8.12 4.63
C PRO A 281 12.59 7.75 5.91
N GLU A 282 11.28 7.54 5.82
CA GLU A 282 10.46 7.13 6.97
C GLU A 282 10.40 5.60 7.12
N VAL A 283 10.52 4.86 6.00
CA VAL A 283 10.40 3.41 5.96
C VAL A 283 11.76 2.73 6.10
N ILE A 284 12.77 3.24 5.40
CA ILE A 284 14.11 2.65 5.35
C ILE A 284 15.03 3.35 6.36
N ASP A 285 15.65 2.57 7.22
CA ASP A 285 16.75 3.00 8.10
C ASP A 285 18.05 2.81 7.32
N ASP A 286 18.64 3.93 6.86
CA ASP A 286 19.83 3.93 6.00
C ASP A 286 21.03 3.22 6.67
N GLY A 287 21.65 2.29 5.96
CA GLY A 287 22.74 1.45 6.47
C GLY A 287 22.30 0.32 7.41
N ILE A 288 21.01 0.17 7.69
CA ILE A 288 20.43 -0.88 8.55
C ILE A 288 19.48 -1.77 7.78
N THR A 289 18.38 -1.21 7.27
CA THR A 289 17.38 -1.96 6.51
C THR A 289 17.54 -1.85 5.00
N GLY A 290 18.47 -1.00 4.56
CA GLY A 290 18.75 -0.75 3.16
C GLY A 290 19.69 0.43 3.00
N PHE A 291 19.75 0.95 1.78
CA PHE A 291 20.51 2.16 1.44
C PHE A 291 19.58 3.18 0.77
N ILE A 292 19.62 4.41 1.27
CA ILE A 292 18.95 5.55 0.66
C ILE A 292 19.98 6.29 -0.18
N VAL A 293 19.71 6.43 -1.46
CA VAL A 293 20.65 7.00 -2.43
C VAL A 293 20.00 8.11 -3.24
N ASP A 294 20.81 8.98 -3.85
CA ASP A 294 20.30 10.15 -4.58
C ASP A 294 20.28 9.91 -6.10
N ASP A 295 21.04 8.92 -6.59
CA ASP A 295 21.16 8.63 -8.02
C ASP A 295 21.40 7.14 -8.34
N GLU A 296 21.40 6.80 -9.64
CA GLU A 296 21.66 5.44 -10.11
C GLU A 296 23.09 4.95 -9.83
N ALA A 297 24.07 5.84 -9.79
CA ALA A 297 25.46 5.48 -9.51
C ALA A 297 25.62 5.08 -8.03
N GLY A 298 25.02 5.85 -7.13
CA GLY A 298 24.90 5.53 -5.71
C GLY A 298 24.18 4.20 -5.50
N ALA A 299 23.07 3.96 -6.22
CA ALA A 299 22.33 2.71 -6.14
C ALA A 299 23.17 1.51 -6.61
N ALA A 300 23.91 1.62 -7.70
CA ALA A 300 24.79 0.55 -8.16
C ALA A 300 25.95 0.27 -7.18
N ASN A 301 26.48 1.30 -6.53
CA ASN A 301 27.48 1.14 -5.46
C ASN A 301 26.89 0.48 -4.21
N ALA A 302 25.66 0.87 -3.83
CA ALA A 302 24.92 0.25 -2.72
C ALA A 302 24.65 -1.23 -2.98
N ALA A 303 24.29 -1.60 -4.22
CA ALA A 303 24.04 -2.99 -4.61
C ALA A 303 25.22 -3.93 -4.35
N ARG A 304 26.45 -3.46 -4.52
CA ARG A 304 27.67 -4.24 -4.23
C ARG A 304 27.95 -4.42 -2.72
N ARG A 305 27.26 -3.64 -1.88
CA ARG A 305 27.45 -3.61 -0.42
C ARG A 305 26.31 -4.26 0.35
N LEU A 306 25.30 -4.81 -0.30
CA LEU A 306 24.13 -5.44 0.33
C LEU A 306 24.51 -6.56 1.31
N HIS A 307 25.59 -7.29 1.02
CA HIS A 307 26.10 -8.37 1.87
C HIS A 307 26.59 -7.91 3.26
N LEU A 308 26.73 -6.60 3.47
CA LEU A 308 27.10 -6.00 4.77
C LEU A 308 25.90 -5.85 5.71
N LEU A 309 24.67 -5.97 5.20
CA LEU A 309 23.44 -5.78 5.98
C LEU A 309 22.95 -7.10 6.55
N ASP A 310 22.58 -7.07 7.83
CA ASP A 310 22.04 -8.24 8.54
C ASP A 310 20.55 -8.44 8.24
N ARG A 311 20.23 -9.50 7.52
CA ARG A 311 18.86 -9.84 7.11
C ARG A 311 17.95 -10.13 8.32
N THR A 312 18.48 -10.70 9.39
CA THR A 312 17.74 -10.95 10.63
C THR A 312 17.37 -9.63 11.31
N LEU A 313 18.29 -8.69 11.36
CA LEU A 313 18.00 -7.34 11.88
C LEU A 313 16.95 -6.61 11.04
N ILE A 314 17.04 -6.70 9.71
CA ILE A 314 16.02 -6.13 8.79
C ILE A 314 14.65 -6.70 9.12
N ARG A 315 14.54 -8.01 9.28
CA ARG A 315 13.29 -8.70 9.67
C ARG A 315 12.79 -8.20 11.03
N HIS A 316 13.63 -8.07 12.04
CA HIS A 316 13.25 -7.54 13.35
C HIS A 316 12.75 -6.10 13.29
N VAL A 317 13.32 -5.25 12.42
CA VAL A 317 12.79 -3.88 12.20
C VAL A 317 11.40 -3.94 11.62
N PHE A 318 11.14 -4.80 10.63
CA PHE A 318 9.79 -5.03 10.09
C PHE A 318 8.81 -5.44 11.20
N GLU A 319 9.15 -6.44 12.01
CA GLU A 319 8.29 -6.97 13.08
C GLU A 319 7.90 -5.89 14.09
N ARG A 320 8.81 -5.00 14.43
CA ARG A 320 8.54 -3.89 15.36
C ARG A 320 7.70 -2.76 14.76
N ARG A 321 7.88 -2.46 13.46
CA ARG A 321 7.36 -1.22 12.87
C ARG A 321 6.22 -1.43 11.88
N PHE A 322 6.16 -2.58 11.21
CA PHE A 322 5.32 -2.74 10.02
C PHE A 322 4.46 -4.01 10.03
N THR A 323 4.08 -4.49 11.22
CA THR A 323 3.09 -5.58 11.31
C THR A 323 1.66 -5.05 11.22
N ALA A 324 0.76 -5.87 10.68
CA ALA A 324 -0.67 -5.58 10.63
C ALA A 324 -1.25 -5.42 12.05
N ARG A 325 -0.74 -6.17 13.02
CA ARG A 325 -1.11 -6.06 14.44
C ARG A 325 -0.81 -4.67 14.99
N ARG A 326 0.43 -4.16 14.82
CA ARG A 326 0.80 -2.80 15.24
C ARG A 326 -0.10 -1.76 14.56
N MET A 327 -0.36 -1.89 13.24
CA MET A 327 -1.25 -1.00 12.50
C MET A 327 -2.66 -0.99 13.11
N ALA A 328 -3.23 -2.15 13.41
CA ALA A 328 -4.56 -2.26 14.02
C ALA A 328 -4.62 -1.67 15.45
N GLU A 329 -3.56 -1.81 16.23
CA GLU A 329 -3.42 -1.18 17.55
C GLU A 329 -3.37 0.35 17.45
N ASP A 330 -2.65 0.90 16.45
CA ASP A 330 -2.62 2.34 16.19
C ASP A 330 -4.01 2.86 15.85
N TYR A 331 -4.74 2.20 14.94
CA TYR A 331 -6.12 2.58 14.61
C TYR A 331 -7.07 2.42 15.79
N THR A 332 -6.94 1.38 16.59
CA THR A 332 -7.78 1.19 17.78
C THR A 332 -7.63 2.37 18.75
N ARG A 333 -6.42 2.88 18.99
CA ARG A 333 -6.19 4.08 19.81
C ARG A 333 -6.83 5.33 19.19
N ILE A 334 -6.85 5.46 17.87
CA ILE A 334 -7.53 6.56 17.17
C ILE A 334 -9.04 6.45 17.35
N TYR A 335 -9.62 5.25 17.14
CA TYR A 335 -11.06 5.03 17.31
C TYR A 335 -11.51 5.35 18.73
N GLN A 336 -10.78 4.90 19.74
CA GLN A 336 -11.07 5.22 21.15
C GLN A 336 -11.12 6.74 21.41
N ARG A 337 -10.17 7.50 20.85
CA ARG A 337 -10.16 8.96 20.99
C ARG A 337 -11.34 9.63 20.30
N LEU A 338 -11.71 9.17 19.10
CA LEU A 338 -12.85 9.72 18.35
C LEU A 338 -14.19 9.42 19.02
N THR A 339 -14.30 8.28 19.72
CA THR A 339 -15.54 7.89 20.43
C THR A 339 -15.65 8.49 21.82
N ALA A 340 -14.55 8.75 22.51
CA ALA A 340 -14.55 9.35 23.87
C ALA A 340 -15.11 10.78 23.92
N GLY A 341 -15.07 11.54 22.84
CA GLY A 341 -15.61 12.91 22.76
C GLY A 341 -17.14 12.99 22.61
N LYS A 342 -17.85 11.85 22.64
CA LYS A 342 -19.33 11.75 22.53
C LYS A 342 -20.02 11.26 23.81
N ALA A 343 -19.29 11.03 24.91
CA ALA A 343 -19.84 10.65 26.21
C ALA A 343 -20.29 11.88 27.04
#